data_08d7adfe63c2f30e681f339a7029c7f2
#
_entry.id   08d7adfe63c2f30e681f339a7029c7f2
#
_cell.length_a   1.000
_cell.length_b   1.000
_cell.length_c   1.000
_cell.angle_alpha   90.00
_cell.angle_beta   90.00
_cell.angle_gamma   90.00
#
_symmetry.space_group_name_H-M   'P 1'
#
loop_
_entity.id
_entity.type
_entity.pdbx_description
1 polymer ?
#
loop_
_entity_poly.entity_id
_entity_poly.type
_entity_poly.pdbx_seq_one_letter_code
_entity_poly.pdbx_strand_id
1 'polypeptide(L)'
;MLSLVFLQAAAAAGLAKLGAALGAGLAAIGAGIGIGRIGSSAMEAIARQPEVSGDIRTSMIIVAGLVEGVALFAVIVCLLILFL
;
A
#
# COMPACT_ATOMS: atom_id res chain seq x y z
N MET A 1 0.30 41.32 -5.67
CA MET A 1 0.28 40.27 -6.72
C MET A 1 1.26 39.17 -6.46
N LEU A 2 2.53 39.49 -6.19
CA LEU A 2 3.54 38.47 -5.90
C LEU A 2 3.21 37.66 -4.64
N SER A 3 2.72 38.30 -3.58
CA SER A 3 2.29 37.61 -2.36
C SER A 3 1.15 36.62 -2.62
N LEU A 4 0.24 36.99 -3.54
CA LEU A 4 -0.87 36.09 -3.91
C LEU A 4 -0.34 34.85 -4.63
N VAL A 5 0.66 35.01 -5.52
CA VAL A 5 1.30 33.91 -6.20
C VAL A 5 1.98 32.98 -5.21
N PHE A 6 2.69 33.50 -4.22
CA PHE A 6 3.31 32.70 -3.16
C PHE A 6 2.29 31.95 -2.33
N LEU A 7 1.15 32.56 -2.01
CA LEU A 7 0.07 31.90 -1.28
C LEU A 7 -0.53 30.74 -2.07
N GLN A 8 -0.74 30.92 -3.38
CA GLN A 8 -1.24 29.88 -4.24
C GLN A 8 -0.27 28.71 -4.34
N ALA A 9 1.04 28.99 -4.46
CA ALA A 9 2.06 27.96 -4.51
C ALA A 9 2.12 27.16 -3.20
N ALA A 10 2.02 27.84 -2.06
CA ALA A 10 2.00 27.19 -0.75
C ALA A 10 0.76 26.30 -0.59
N ALA A 11 -0.39 26.77 -1.02
CA ALA A 11 -1.63 25.99 -0.97
C ALA A 11 -1.55 24.75 -1.86
N ALA A 12 -1.01 24.88 -3.08
CA ALA A 12 -0.83 23.77 -3.98
C ALA A 12 0.16 22.73 -3.41
N ALA A 13 1.25 23.18 -2.79
CA ALA A 13 2.22 22.29 -2.14
C ALA A 13 1.59 21.55 -0.96
N GLY A 14 0.77 22.24 -0.16
CA GLY A 14 0.05 21.61 0.96
C GLY A 14 -0.94 20.56 0.48
N LEU A 15 -1.66 20.85 -0.60
CA LEU A 15 -2.60 19.89 -1.18
C LEU A 15 -1.89 18.64 -1.73
N ALA A 16 -0.74 18.83 -2.38
CA ALA A 16 0.06 17.72 -2.88
C ALA A 16 0.56 16.83 -1.74
N LYS A 17 1.02 17.44 -0.63
CA LYS A 17 1.47 16.68 0.55
C LYS A 17 0.33 15.90 1.19
N LEU A 18 -0.85 16.52 1.30
CA LEU A 18 -2.04 15.85 1.81
C LEU A 18 -2.40 14.66 0.92
N GLY A 19 -2.43 14.87 -0.40
CA GLY A 19 -2.72 13.80 -1.35
C GLY A 19 -1.74 12.65 -1.25
N ALA A 20 -0.44 12.93 -1.15
CA ALA A 20 0.60 11.92 -1.01
C ALA A 20 0.43 11.13 0.30
N ALA A 21 0.15 11.83 1.41
CA ALA A 21 -0.04 11.18 2.70
C ALA A 21 -1.28 10.27 2.71
N LEU A 22 -2.39 10.77 2.16
CA LEU A 22 -3.62 9.98 2.04
C LEU A 22 -3.43 8.78 1.13
N GLY A 23 -2.77 8.97 -0.01
CA GLY A 23 -2.51 7.88 -0.95
C GLY A 23 -1.64 6.79 -0.33
N ALA A 24 -0.57 7.17 0.35
CA ALA A 24 0.31 6.23 1.03
C ALA A 24 -0.44 5.49 2.14
N GLY A 25 -1.25 6.20 2.92
CA GLY A 25 -2.07 5.61 3.98
C GLY A 25 -3.10 4.62 3.44
N LEU A 26 -3.78 4.98 2.36
CA LEU A 26 -4.75 4.10 1.72
C LEU A 26 -4.09 2.86 1.13
N ALA A 27 -2.91 3.01 0.53
CA ALA A 27 -2.13 1.88 0.03
C ALA A 27 -1.76 0.93 1.17
N ALA A 28 -1.33 1.46 2.31
CA ALA A 28 -0.98 0.66 3.47
C ALA A 28 -2.19 -0.09 4.04
N ILE A 29 -3.34 0.60 4.13
CA ILE A 29 -4.58 -0.01 4.60
C ILE A 29 -5.02 -1.12 3.64
N GLY A 30 -5.02 -0.84 2.33
CA GLY A 30 -5.40 -1.81 1.33
C GLY A 30 -4.52 -3.05 1.34
N ALA A 31 -3.20 -2.85 1.41
CA ALA A 31 -2.23 -3.95 1.50
C ALA A 31 -2.44 -4.77 2.79
N GLY A 32 -2.64 -4.09 3.91
CA GLY A 32 -2.88 -4.74 5.20
C GLY A 32 -4.13 -5.61 5.18
N ILE A 33 -5.22 -5.10 4.65
CA ILE A 33 -6.47 -5.85 4.52
C ILE A 33 -6.27 -7.04 3.58
N GLY A 34 -5.64 -6.81 2.42
CA GLY A 34 -5.41 -7.87 1.44
C GLY A 34 -4.54 -8.99 1.99
N ILE A 35 -3.42 -8.65 2.62
CA ILE A 35 -2.51 -9.62 3.21
C ILE A 35 -3.18 -10.34 4.39
N GLY A 36 -3.96 -9.61 5.20
CA GLY A 36 -4.73 -10.21 6.29
C GLY A 36 -5.69 -11.28 5.80
N ARG A 37 -6.40 -11.02 4.72
CA ARG A 37 -7.31 -12.01 4.11
C ARG A 37 -6.58 -13.22 3.55
N ILE A 38 -5.46 -12.98 2.87
CA ILE A 38 -4.60 -14.03 2.32
C ILE A 38 -4.10 -14.92 3.46
N GLY A 39 -3.59 -14.31 4.53
CA GLY A 39 -3.08 -15.03 5.69
C GLY A 39 -4.14 -15.84 6.39
N SER A 40 -5.30 -15.24 6.64
CA SER A 40 -6.43 -15.90 7.29
C SER A 40 -6.90 -17.12 6.47
N SER A 41 -7.09 -16.95 5.17
CA SER A 41 -7.50 -18.03 4.28
C SER A 41 -6.46 -19.15 4.22
N ALA A 42 -5.17 -18.78 4.18
CA ALA A 42 -4.08 -19.75 4.15
C ALA A 42 -4.03 -20.57 5.45
N MET A 43 -4.19 -19.91 6.60
CA MET A 43 -4.19 -20.61 7.90
C MET A 43 -5.37 -21.57 8.01
N GLU A 44 -6.55 -21.18 7.56
CA GLU A 44 -7.71 -22.08 7.54
C GLU A 44 -7.47 -23.28 6.61
N ALA A 45 -6.87 -23.05 5.44
CA ALA A 45 -6.57 -24.12 4.51
C ALA A 45 -5.53 -25.09 5.09
N ILE A 46 -4.51 -24.60 5.77
CA ILE A 46 -3.50 -25.42 6.44
C ILE A 46 -4.15 -26.26 7.56
N ALA A 47 -5.07 -25.66 8.30
CA ALA A 47 -5.79 -26.38 9.35
C ALA A 47 -6.63 -27.53 8.79
N ARG A 48 -7.16 -27.39 7.59
CA ARG A 48 -7.97 -28.43 6.93
C ARG A 48 -7.11 -29.48 6.23
N GLN A 49 -5.98 -29.07 5.68
CA GLN A 49 -5.09 -29.92 4.90
C GLN A 49 -3.64 -29.73 5.31
N PRO A 50 -3.28 -30.17 6.54
CA PRO A 50 -1.92 -29.97 7.03
C PRO A 50 -0.85 -30.68 6.19
N GLU A 51 -1.21 -31.70 5.45
CA GLU A 51 -0.28 -32.45 4.59
C GLU A 51 0.23 -31.62 3.40
N VAL A 52 -0.48 -30.56 3.01
CA VAL A 52 -0.04 -29.65 1.93
C VAL A 52 0.33 -28.27 2.46
N SER A 53 0.62 -28.16 3.74
CA SER A 53 0.93 -26.87 4.39
C SER A 53 2.09 -26.12 3.72
N GLY A 54 3.09 -26.85 3.23
CA GLY A 54 4.23 -26.25 2.52
C GLY A 54 3.80 -25.54 1.24
N ASP A 55 2.94 -26.17 0.44
CA ASP A 55 2.45 -25.61 -0.82
C ASP A 55 1.57 -24.38 -0.55
N ILE A 56 0.69 -24.46 0.46
CA ILE A 56 -0.18 -23.35 0.85
C ILE A 56 0.66 -22.17 1.32
N ARG A 57 1.68 -22.43 2.14
CA ARG A 57 2.58 -21.37 2.63
C ARG A 57 3.32 -20.68 1.49
N THR A 58 3.83 -21.47 0.54
CA THR A 58 4.54 -20.94 -0.62
C THR A 58 3.63 -20.06 -1.46
N SER A 59 2.41 -20.53 -1.77
CA SER A 59 1.43 -19.74 -2.52
C SER A 59 1.05 -18.47 -1.78
N MET A 60 0.86 -18.55 -0.47
CA MET A 60 0.54 -17.40 0.37
C MET A 60 1.63 -16.32 0.28
N ILE A 61 2.89 -16.73 0.39
CA ILE A 61 4.03 -15.80 0.36
C ILE A 61 4.11 -15.12 -1.01
N ILE A 62 3.91 -15.86 -2.10
CA ILE A 62 3.95 -15.30 -3.45
C ILE A 62 2.86 -14.25 -3.62
N VAL A 63 1.62 -14.59 -3.26
CA VAL A 63 0.50 -13.65 -3.44
C VAL A 63 0.64 -12.45 -2.51
N ALA A 64 1.06 -12.65 -1.26
CA ALA A 64 1.34 -11.56 -0.32
C ALA A 64 2.44 -10.64 -0.86
N GLY A 65 3.48 -11.20 -1.47
CA GLY A 65 4.55 -10.43 -2.10
C GLY A 65 4.05 -9.59 -3.26
N LEU A 66 3.11 -10.10 -4.06
CA LEU A 66 2.51 -9.32 -5.14
C LEU A 66 1.71 -8.12 -4.61
N VAL A 67 0.95 -8.32 -3.54
CA VAL A 67 0.20 -7.23 -2.89
C VAL A 67 1.16 -6.17 -2.34
N GLU A 68 2.21 -6.60 -1.67
CA GLU A 68 3.25 -5.71 -1.13
C GLU A 68 3.94 -4.93 -2.25
N GLY A 69 4.25 -5.59 -3.35
CA GLY A 69 4.89 -4.95 -4.50
C GLY A 69 4.05 -3.81 -5.07
N VAL A 70 2.75 -4.05 -5.28
CA VAL A 70 1.82 -3.02 -5.77
C VAL A 70 1.71 -1.88 -4.77
N ALA A 71 1.59 -2.19 -3.48
CA ALA A 71 1.48 -1.18 -2.42
C ALA A 71 2.77 -0.35 -2.33
N LEU A 72 3.92 -0.98 -2.47
CA LEU A 72 5.20 -0.30 -2.44
C LEU A 72 5.34 0.67 -3.61
N PHE A 73 4.93 0.27 -4.82
CA PHE A 73 4.90 1.18 -5.97
C PHE A 73 3.98 2.38 -5.72
N ALA A 74 2.82 2.15 -5.13
CA ALA A 74 1.88 3.23 -4.80
C ALA A 74 2.51 4.23 -3.81
N VAL A 75 3.19 3.73 -2.79
CA VAL A 75 3.90 4.57 -1.82
C VAL A 75 5.04 5.33 -2.48
N ILE A 76 5.79 4.70 -3.39
CA ILE A 76 6.87 5.36 -4.14
C ILE A 76 6.30 6.50 -5.00
N VAL A 77 5.18 6.29 -5.69
CA VAL A 77 4.52 7.34 -6.46
C VAL A 77 4.13 8.51 -5.55
N CYS A 78 3.58 8.24 -4.37
CA CYS A 78 3.23 9.26 -3.40
C CYS A 78 4.47 10.02 -2.91
N LEU A 79 5.57 9.31 -2.68
CA LEU A 79 6.85 9.92 -2.30
C LEU A 79 7.37 10.86 -3.39
N LEU A 80 7.30 10.44 -4.66
CA LEU A 80 7.74 11.25 -5.78
C LEU A 80 6.94 12.55 -5.91
N ILE A 81 5.65 12.52 -5.58
CA ILE A 81 4.80 13.71 -5.60
C ILE A 81 5.35 14.79 -4.66
N LEU A 82 5.95 14.40 -3.54
CA LEU A 82 6.52 15.35 -2.58
C LEU A 82 7.72 16.11 -3.13
N PHE A 83 8.40 15.55 -4.13
CA PHE A 83 9.59 16.15 -4.74
C PHE A 83 9.30 16.87 -6.07
N LEU A 84 8.11 16.76 -6.59
CA LEU A 84 7.67 17.48 -7.79
C LEU A 84 6.96 18.78 -7.44
#